data_3746c551a1660f5ae9821788c9427c0a
#
_entry.id   3746c551a1660f5ae9821788c9427c0a
#
_cell.length_a   1.000
_cell.length_b   1.000
_cell.length_c   1.000
_cell.angle_alpha   90.00
_cell.angle_beta   90.00
_cell.angle_gamma   90.00
#
_symmetry.space_group_name_H-M   'P 1'
#
loop_
_entity.id
_entity.type
_entity.pdbx_description
1 polymer ?
#
loop_
_entity_poly.entity_id
_entity_poly.type
_entity_poly.pdbx_seq_one_letter_code
_entity_poly.pdbx_strand_id
1 'polypeptide(L)'
;MIIGIPRERTPGEKRVALAPNAIAAAQKLGFSLQVETGAGAAAGFSDADYINSGAQIVDSRETLWASSDIVIKIRAPIFEAENPESEAALLRAGQTLICLIAPGQNPEMLQAFSQHGLTAMAMDAVPRISRAQKLDTLSSMANVAGYRAVVEAANHFGRFFTGLSLIHI
;
A
#
# COMPACT_ATOMS: atom_id res chain seq x y z
N MET A 1 -6.75 -0.72 -19.25
CA MET A 1 -5.80 -1.33 -18.31
C MET A 1 -6.49 -1.52 -16.98
N ILE A 2 -6.29 -2.67 -16.35
CA ILE A 2 -6.90 -3.03 -15.07
C ILE A 2 -5.87 -2.87 -13.96
N ILE A 3 -6.23 -2.13 -12.92
CA ILE A 3 -5.47 -2.03 -11.67
C ILE A 3 -6.10 -2.98 -10.65
N GLY A 4 -5.34 -3.93 -10.14
CA GLY A 4 -5.72 -4.85 -9.07
C GLY A 4 -5.19 -4.39 -7.71
N ILE A 5 -6.06 -4.43 -6.72
CA ILE A 5 -5.74 -4.11 -5.33
C ILE A 5 -5.99 -5.37 -4.50
N PRO A 6 -4.96 -6.22 -4.29
CA PRO A 6 -5.10 -7.42 -3.47
C PRO A 6 -5.13 -7.06 -1.98
N ARG A 7 -5.62 -7.99 -1.17
CA ARG A 7 -5.52 -7.91 0.27
C ARG A 7 -4.06 -8.10 0.70
N GLU A 8 -3.59 -7.30 1.64
CA GLU A 8 -2.25 -7.45 2.23
C GLU A 8 -2.15 -8.75 3.03
N ARG A 9 -1.06 -9.48 2.83
CA ARG A 9 -0.82 -10.79 3.46
C ARG A 9 0.26 -10.74 4.54
N THR A 10 1.05 -9.66 4.59
CA THR A 10 2.07 -9.49 5.61
C THR A 10 1.42 -9.37 6.99
N PRO A 11 1.83 -10.21 7.97
CA PRO A 11 1.27 -10.16 9.32
C PRO A 11 1.36 -8.75 9.93
N GLY A 12 0.22 -8.27 10.47
CA GLY A 12 0.13 -6.95 11.09
C GLY A 12 -0.07 -5.78 10.11
N GLU A 13 0.01 -5.97 8.80
CA GLU A 13 -0.33 -4.93 7.84
C GLU A 13 -1.86 -4.77 7.77
N LYS A 14 -2.33 -3.57 8.11
CA LYS A 14 -3.76 -3.24 8.15
C LYS A 14 -4.16 -2.24 7.06
N ARG A 15 -3.18 -1.67 6.37
CA ARG A 15 -3.44 -0.68 5.32
C ARG A 15 -3.89 -1.40 4.05
N VAL A 16 -4.50 -0.64 3.16
CA VAL A 16 -4.81 -1.03 1.79
C VAL A 16 -4.17 -0.04 0.83
N ALA A 17 -3.71 -0.51 -0.31
CA ALA A 17 -2.93 0.30 -1.23
C ALA A 17 -3.72 1.46 -1.86
N LEU A 18 -5.02 1.29 -2.04
CA LEU A 18 -5.90 2.33 -2.58
C LEU A 18 -7.21 2.37 -1.79
N ALA A 19 -7.52 3.52 -1.20
CA ALA A 19 -8.78 3.73 -0.48
C ALA A 19 -9.94 4.04 -1.45
N PRO A 20 -11.22 3.81 -1.08
CA PRO A 20 -12.38 4.04 -1.94
C PRO A 20 -12.44 5.43 -2.56
N ASN A 21 -12.07 6.47 -1.81
CA ASN A 21 -12.09 7.86 -2.27
C ASN A 21 -11.10 8.16 -3.41
N ALA A 22 -10.11 7.30 -3.64
CA ALA A 22 -9.14 7.46 -4.71
C ALA A 22 -9.54 6.72 -6.02
N ILE A 23 -10.54 5.84 -5.97
CA ILE A 23 -11.02 5.06 -7.13
C ILE A 23 -11.43 5.96 -8.28
N ALA A 24 -12.25 6.97 -8.01
CA ALA A 24 -12.74 7.89 -9.04
C ALA A 24 -11.61 8.67 -9.75
N ALA A 25 -10.52 8.96 -9.04
CA ALA A 25 -9.35 9.63 -9.62
C ALA A 25 -8.61 8.71 -10.61
N ALA A 26 -8.44 7.44 -10.27
CA ALA A 26 -7.82 6.45 -11.15
C ALA A 26 -8.70 6.16 -12.40
N GLN A 27 -10.02 6.10 -12.23
CA GLN A 27 -10.96 5.93 -13.35
C GLN A 27 -10.92 7.10 -14.35
N LYS A 28 -10.77 8.33 -13.86
CA LYS A 28 -10.59 9.51 -14.73
C LYS A 28 -9.33 9.43 -15.61
N LEU A 29 -8.33 8.66 -15.20
CA LEU A 29 -7.13 8.38 -15.98
C LEU A 29 -7.31 7.20 -16.97
N GLY A 30 -8.51 6.60 -17.04
CA GLY A 30 -8.84 5.52 -17.97
C GLY A 30 -8.58 4.12 -17.42
N PHE A 31 -8.33 3.96 -16.12
CA PHE A 31 -8.14 2.64 -15.48
C PHE A 31 -9.46 2.04 -15.01
N SER A 32 -9.58 0.72 -15.13
CA SER A 32 -10.59 -0.07 -14.43
C SER A 32 -9.98 -0.61 -13.14
N LEU A 33 -10.74 -0.62 -12.04
CA LEU A 33 -10.25 -1.00 -10.71
C LEU A 33 -10.90 -2.30 -10.26
N GLN A 34 -10.07 -3.25 -9.83
CA GLN A 34 -10.49 -4.49 -9.19
C GLN A 34 -9.91 -4.57 -7.78
N VAL A 35 -10.71 -4.95 -6.83
CA VAL A 35 -10.33 -5.04 -5.41
C VAL A 35 -10.66 -6.45 -4.93
N GLU A 36 -9.70 -7.12 -4.29
CA GLU A 36 -9.95 -8.42 -3.65
C GLU A 36 -10.94 -8.24 -2.50
N THR A 37 -11.90 -9.15 -2.39
CA THR A 37 -12.88 -9.12 -1.31
C THR A 37 -12.21 -9.01 0.05
N GLY A 38 -12.69 -8.10 0.90
CA GLY A 38 -12.14 -7.84 2.22
C GLY A 38 -10.77 -7.11 2.24
N ALA A 39 -10.22 -6.68 1.11
CA ALA A 39 -8.91 -6.01 1.07
C ALA A 39 -8.85 -4.74 1.94
N GLY A 40 -9.95 -3.99 2.00
CA GLY A 40 -10.06 -2.76 2.81
C GLY A 40 -10.50 -2.98 4.26
N ALA A 41 -10.94 -4.18 4.64
CA ALA A 41 -11.61 -4.42 5.92
C ALA A 41 -10.76 -4.03 7.14
N ALA A 42 -9.47 -4.36 7.12
CA ALA A 42 -8.53 -4.01 8.21
C ALA A 42 -8.24 -2.49 8.28
N ALA A 43 -8.48 -1.75 7.19
CA ALA A 43 -8.36 -0.29 7.10
C ALA A 43 -9.69 0.43 7.37
N GLY A 44 -10.77 -0.31 7.67
CA GLY A 44 -12.10 0.24 7.95
C GLY A 44 -12.95 0.50 6.70
N PHE A 45 -12.60 -0.05 5.54
CA PHE A 45 -13.37 0.07 4.30
C PHE A 45 -14.04 -1.26 3.95
N SER A 46 -15.34 -1.24 3.73
CA SER A 46 -16.11 -2.41 3.29
C SER A 46 -16.03 -2.60 1.77
N ASP A 47 -16.35 -3.80 1.29
CA ASP A 47 -16.47 -4.06 -0.14
C ASP A 47 -17.56 -3.18 -0.78
N ALA A 48 -18.62 -2.87 -0.04
CA ALA A 48 -19.67 -1.96 -0.49
C ALA A 48 -19.14 -0.53 -0.74
N ASP A 49 -18.18 -0.05 0.06
CA ASP A 49 -17.57 1.28 -0.15
C ASP A 49 -16.81 1.33 -1.49
N TYR A 50 -16.13 0.24 -1.84
CA TYR A 50 -15.43 0.11 -3.13
C TYR A 50 -16.40 0.02 -4.29
N ILE A 51 -17.47 -0.77 -4.18
CA ILE A 51 -18.51 -0.88 -5.21
C ILE A 51 -19.17 0.48 -5.43
N ASN A 52 -19.54 1.18 -4.37
CA ASN A 52 -20.14 2.52 -4.43
C ASN A 52 -19.20 3.56 -5.08
N SER A 53 -17.88 3.35 -4.96
CA SER A 53 -16.87 4.19 -5.60
C SER A 53 -16.57 3.80 -7.04
N GLY A 54 -17.18 2.71 -7.55
CA GLY A 54 -17.07 2.26 -8.93
C GLY A 54 -16.01 1.19 -9.19
N ALA A 55 -15.43 0.58 -8.16
CA ALA A 55 -14.54 -0.58 -8.31
C ALA A 55 -15.34 -1.88 -8.41
N GLN A 56 -14.74 -2.88 -9.04
CA GLN A 56 -15.25 -4.25 -9.07
C GLN A 56 -14.62 -5.06 -7.93
N ILE A 57 -15.44 -5.80 -7.19
CA ILE A 57 -14.93 -6.77 -6.21
C ILE A 57 -14.66 -8.09 -6.89
N VAL A 58 -13.55 -8.73 -6.53
CA VAL A 58 -13.10 -10.03 -7.04
C VAL A 58 -12.86 -10.95 -5.84
N ASP A 59 -13.52 -12.11 -5.82
CA ASP A 59 -13.50 -13.03 -4.68
C ASP A 59 -12.21 -13.85 -4.57
N SER A 60 -11.51 -14.08 -5.69
CA SER A 60 -10.30 -14.89 -5.75
C SER A 60 -9.06 -14.04 -5.97
N ARG A 61 -8.06 -14.25 -5.12
CA ARG A 61 -6.71 -13.68 -5.26
C ARG A 61 -6.11 -14.01 -6.62
N GLU A 62 -6.19 -15.26 -7.02
CA GLU A 62 -5.64 -15.76 -8.29
C GLU A 62 -6.29 -15.08 -9.49
N THR A 63 -7.61 -14.91 -9.45
CA THR A 63 -8.37 -14.23 -10.51
C THR A 63 -7.98 -12.76 -10.59
N LEU A 64 -7.83 -12.07 -9.45
CA LEU A 64 -7.42 -10.67 -9.42
C LEU A 64 -6.03 -10.49 -10.04
N TRP A 65 -5.03 -11.30 -9.60
CA TRP A 65 -3.68 -11.21 -10.13
C TRP A 65 -3.63 -11.55 -11.63
N ALA A 66 -4.35 -12.59 -12.06
CA ALA A 66 -4.38 -13.00 -13.46
C ALA A 66 -5.02 -11.96 -14.40
N SER A 67 -6.01 -11.22 -13.94
CA SER A 67 -6.72 -10.22 -14.74
C SER A 67 -6.09 -8.82 -14.72
N SER A 68 -5.22 -8.53 -13.74
CA SER A 68 -4.65 -7.20 -13.55
C SER A 68 -3.42 -6.94 -14.42
N ASP A 69 -3.38 -5.80 -15.09
CA ASP A 69 -2.20 -5.30 -15.81
C ASP A 69 -1.22 -4.64 -14.82
N ILE A 70 -1.76 -3.97 -13.81
CA ILE A 70 -1.03 -3.29 -12.75
C ILE A 70 -1.55 -3.83 -11.41
N VAL A 71 -0.65 -4.24 -10.53
CA VAL A 71 -0.98 -4.61 -9.15
C VAL A 71 -0.39 -3.58 -8.21
N ILE A 72 -1.22 -3.03 -7.33
CA ILE A 72 -0.79 -2.03 -6.34
C ILE A 72 -0.93 -2.64 -4.95
N LYS A 73 0.18 -2.67 -4.19
CA LYS A 73 0.25 -3.17 -2.80
C LYS A 73 0.95 -2.16 -1.90
N ILE A 74 0.76 -2.32 -0.59
CA ILE A 74 1.58 -1.64 0.42
C ILE A 74 2.92 -2.36 0.56
N ARG A 75 2.89 -3.67 0.87
CA ARG A 75 4.09 -4.49 1.03
C ARG A 75 4.42 -5.22 -0.26
N ALA A 76 5.71 -5.48 -0.46
CA ALA A 76 6.14 -6.34 -1.54
C ALA A 76 5.48 -7.74 -1.43
N PRO A 77 5.33 -8.46 -2.53
CA PRO A 77 4.81 -9.83 -2.50
C PRO A 77 5.65 -10.76 -1.62
N ILE A 78 4.99 -11.71 -0.98
CA ILE A 78 5.66 -12.75 -0.20
C ILE A 78 6.18 -13.81 -1.16
N PHE A 79 7.49 -14.09 -1.09
CA PHE A 79 8.19 -15.00 -2.02
C PHE A 79 8.55 -16.36 -1.43
N GLU A 80 8.50 -16.52 -0.11
CA GLU A 80 8.83 -17.77 0.55
C GLU A 80 7.91 -18.89 0.06
N ALA A 81 8.47 -19.89 -0.61
CA ALA A 81 7.70 -20.96 -1.24
C ALA A 81 6.91 -21.81 -0.23
N GLU A 82 7.42 -21.93 0.98
CA GLU A 82 6.78 -22.68 2.09
C GLU A 82 5.69 -21.87 2.80
N ASN A 83 5.59 -20.56 2.51
CA ASN A 83 4.57 -19.70 3.09
C ASN A 83 3.23 -19.92 2.36
N PRO A 84 2.15 -20.30 3.05
CA PRO A 84 0.84 -20.48 2.42
C PRO A 84 0.27 -19.19 1.82
N GLU A 85 0.78 -18.05 2.24
CA GLU A 85 0.41 -16.74 1.68
C GLU A 85 1.36 -16.27 0.56
N SER A 86 2.24 -17.16 0.05
CA SER A 86 3.16 -16.83 -1.05
C SER A 86 2.39 -16.31 -2.28
N GLU A 87 2.92 -15.27 -2.87
CA GLU A 87 2.38 -14.61 -4.06
C GLU A 87 3.29 -14.83 -5.29
N ALA A 88 4.41 -15.54 -5.12
CA ALA A 88 5.39 -15.76 -6.17
C ALA A 88 4.80 -16.39 -7.44
N ALA A 89 3.90 -17.38 -7.28
CA ALA A 89 3.25 -18.07 -8.38
C ALA A 89 2.17 -17.23 -9.10
N LEU A 90 1.78 -16.09 -8.54
CA LEU A 90 0.76 -15.20 -9.09
C LEU A 90 1.33 -14.14 -10.03
N LEU A 91 2.66 -13.95 -9.99
CA LEU A 91 3.35 -12.97 -10.81
C LEU A 91 3.33 -13.37 -12.28
N ARG A 92 3.11 -12.41 -13.15
CA ARG A 92 2.97 -12.61 -14.59
C ARG A 92 3.96 -11.73 -15.36
N ALA A 93 4.60 -12.26 -16.38
CA ALA A 93 5.46 -11.48 -17.27
C ALA A 93 4.69 -10.30 -17.90
N GLY A 94 5.33 -9.14 -17.97
CA GLY A 94 4.75 -7.90 -18.48
C GLY A 94 3.81 -7.16 -17.50
N GLN A 95 3.55 -7.72 -16.31
CA GLN A 95 2.76 -7.08 -15.28
C GLN A 95 3.55 -5.96 -14.60
N THR A 96 2.87 -4.88 -14.21
CA THR A 96 3.47 -3.80 -13.40
C THR A 96 3.09 -3.99 -11.95
N LEU A 97 4.07 -3.94 -11.06
CA LEU A 97 3.89 -4.01 -9.61
C LEU A 97 4.31 -2.68 -8.98
N ILE A 98 3.44 -2.09 -8.17
CA ILE A 98 3.71 -0.84 -7.45
C ILE A 98 3.57 -1.11 -5.96
N CYS A 99 4.65 -1.01 -5.18
CA CYS A 99 4.64 -1.24 -3.73
C CYS A 99 5.88 -0.66 -3.04
N LEU A 100 5.97 -0.82 -1.73
CA LEU A 100 7.19 -0.58 -0.96
C LEU A 100 8.08 -1.81 -1.08
N ILE A 101 9.28 -1.67 -1.62
CA ILE A 101 10.17 -2.78 -1.97
C ILE A 101 11.45 -2.78 -1.11
N ALA A 102 11.91 -1.61 -0.68
CA ALA A 102 13.23 -1.39 -0.07
C ALA A 102 14.36 -2.00 -0.93
N PRO A 103 14.54 -1.54 -2.18
CA PRO A 103 15.35 -2.22 -3.19
C PRO A 103 16.82 -2.39 -2.75
N GLY A 104 17.38 -1.47 -1.96
CA GLY A 104 18.74 -1.59 -1.43
C GLY A 104 18.92 -2.69 -0.38
N GLN A 105 17.84 -3.21 0.20
CA GLN A 105 17.84 -4.24 1.23
C GLN A 105 17.37 -5.61 0.70
N ASN A 106 16.74 -5.65 -0.47
CA ASN A 106 16.11 -6.84 -1.03
C ASN A 106 16.60 -7.15 -2.47
N PRO A 107 17.92 -7.36 -2.69
CA PRO A 107 18.46 -7.63 -4.01
C PRO A 107 17.93 -8.93 -4.62
N GLU A 108 17.70 -9.96 -3.81
CA GLU A 108 17.15 -11.25 -4.26
C GLU A 108 15.72 -11.10 -4.81
N MET A 109 14.90 -10.27 -4.16
CA MET A 109 13.55 -9.94 -4.64
C MET A 109 13.59 -9.23 -5.99
N LEU A 110 14.51 -8.28 -6.19
CA LEU A 110 14.69 -7.61 -7.47
C LEU A 110 15.12 -8.58 -8.57
N GLN A 111 15.98 -9.53 -8.25
CA GLN A 111 16.35 -10.59 -9.17
C GLN A 111 15.15 -11.47 -9.55
N ALA A 112 14.32 -11.83 -8.56
CA ALA A 112 13.09 -12.59 -8.82
C ALA A 112 12.12 -11.80 -9.72
N PHE A 113 11.91 -10.50 -9.48
CA PHE A 113 11.09 -9.66 -10.37
C PHE A 113 11.63 -9.64 -11.81
N SER A 114 12.94 -9.51 -11.96
CA SER A 114 13.59 -9.55 -13.28
C SER A 114 13.39 -10.90 -13.99
N GLN A 115 13.54 -12.00 -13.26
CA GLN A 115 13.31 -13.36 -13.81
C GLN A 115 11.87 -13.59 -14.25
N HIS A 116 10.90 -13.01 -13.51
CA HIS A 116 9.49 -13.05 -13.90
C HIS A 116 9.11 -12.05 -14.99
N GLY A 117 10.03 -11.18 -15.42
CA GLY A 117 9.76 -10.16 -16.45
C GLY A 117 8.77 -9.08 -15.98
N LEU A 118 8.80 -8.71 -14.70
CA LEU A 118 7.95 -7.67 -14.12
C LEU A 118 8.52 -6.27 -14.34
N THR A 119 7.63 -5.29 -14.42
CA THR A 119 7.99 -3.88 -14.20
C THR A 119 7.68 -3.53 -12.73
N ALA A 120 8.71 -3.31 -11.92
CA ALA A 120 8.54 -2.98 -10.50
C ALA A 120 8.78 -1.49 -10.25
N MET A 121 7.84 -0.84 -9.56
CA MET A 121 7.92 0.56 -9.15
C MET A 121 7.95 0.64 -7.62
N ALA A 122 9.13 0.93 -7.06
CA ALA A 122 9.34 1.06 -5.63
C ALA A 122 8.91 2.46 -5.15
N MET A 123 7.82 2.54 -4.42
CA MET A 123 7.30 3.82 -3.88
C MET A 123 8.22 4.41 -2.80
N ASP A 124 9.01 3.59 -2.15
CA ASP A 124 10.03 3.99 -1.18
C ASP A 124 11.36 4.43 -1.80
N ALA A 125 11.54 4.26 -3.11
CA ALA A 125 12.67 4.76 -3.87
C ALA A 125 12.38 6.09 -4.60
N VAL A 126 11.21 6.69 -4.40
CA VAL A 126 10.87 8.00 -4.96
C VAL A 126 11.83 9.06 -4.41
N PRO A 127 12.49 9.85 -5.26
CA PRO A 127 13.45 10.86 -4.82
C PRO A 127 12.80 11.93 -3.92
N ARG A 128 13.46 12.29 -2.82
CA ARG A 128 13.00 13.33 -1.89
C ARG A 128 13.35 14.73 -2.40
N ILE A 129 12.70 15.14 -3.47
CA ILE A 129 12.83 16.48 -4.08
C ILE A 129 11.46 17.17 -4.09
N SER A 130 11.44 18.50 -4.12
CA SER A 130 10.21 19.30 -4.05
C SER A 130 9.17 18.88 -5.09
N ARG A 131 9.61 18.51 -6.29
CA ARG A 131 8.75 18.08 -7.39
C ARG A 131 8.06 16.74 -7.11
N ALA A 132 8.69 15.85 -6.34
CA ALA A 132 8.19 14.51 -6.00
C ALA A 132 7.49 14.44 -4.64
N GLN A 133 7.38 15.56 -3.90
CA GLN A 133 6.82 15.59 -2.55
C GLN A 133 5.42 14.97 -2.44
N LYS A 134 4.60 15.12 -3.48
CA LYS A 134 3.24 14.50 -3.52
C LYS A 134 3.26 12.99 -3.64
N LEU A 135 4.38 12.40 -4.06
CA LEU A 135 4.57 10.96 -4.24
C LEU A 135 5.38 10.34 -3.09
N ASP A 136 5.86 11.15 -2.14
CA ASP A 136 6.68 10.70 -1.01
C ASP A 136 5.83 10.02 0.06
N THR A 137 5.64 8.72 -0.12
CA THR A 137 4.89 7.87 0.81
C THR A 137 5.59 7.70 2.16
N LEU A 138 6.93 7.76 2.19
CA LEU A 138 7.71 7.62 3.42
C LEU A 138 7.51 8.83 4.33
N SER A 139 7.55 10.05 3.80
CA SER A 139 7.28 11.26 4.57
C SER A 139 5.85 11.30 5.10
N SER A 140 4.87 10.86 4.30
CA SER A 140 3.48 10.74 4.74
C SER A 140 3.33 9.76 5.91
N MET A 141 3.98 8.59 5.85
CA MET A 141 3.97 7.61 6.94
C MET A 141 4.73 8.08 8.18
N ALA A 142 5.86 8.76 8.00
CA ALA A 142 6.62 9.35 9.11
C ALA A 142 5.82 10.40 9.87
N ASN A 143 5.02 11.21 9.16
CA ASN A 143 4.11 12.17 9.79
C ASN A 143 3.06 11.49 10.68
N VAL A 144 2.42 10.41 10.19
CA VAL A 144 1.47 9.62 10.98
C VAL A 144 2.14 8.98 12.20
N ALA A 145 3.35 8.41 12.01
CA ALA A 145 4.12 7.82 13.11
C ALA A 145 4.50 8.85 14.17
N GLY A 146 4.95 10.04 13.75
CA GLY A 146 5.29 11.15 14.66
C GLY A 146 4.08 11.64 15.46
N TYR A 147 2.92 11.78 14.80
CA TYR A 147 1.67 12.11 15.49
C TYR A 147 1.31 11.06 16.55
N ARG A 148 1.36 9.79 16.19
CA ARG A 148 1.07 8.69 17.13
C ARG A 148 2.05 8.65 18.28
N ALA A 149 3.36 8.88 18.03
CA ALA A 149 4.37 8.92 19.08
C ALA A 149 4.07 9.98 20.15
N VAL A 150 3.61 11.17 19.76
CA VAL A 150 3.18 12.22 20.71
C VAL A 150 1.99 11.77 21.54
N VAL A 151 0.99 11.13 20.91
CA VAL A 151 -0.20 10.62 21.62
C VAL A 151 0.19 9.55 22.63
N GLU A 152 1.06 8.60 22.24
CA GLU A 152 1.55 7.55 23.14
C GLU A 152 2.39 8.12 24.28
N ALA A 153 3.29 9.05 23.98
CA ALA A 153 4.08 9.73 25.01
C ALA A 153 3.17 10.45 26.01
N ALA A 154 2.16 11.16 25.54
CA ALA A 154 1.18 11.85 26.39
C ALA A 154 0.40 10.87 27.28
N ASN A 155 -0.01 9.73 26.73
CA ASN A 155 -0.74 8.69 27.46
C ASN A 155 0.08 8.06 28.60
N HIS A 156 1.41 7.94 28.42
CA HIS A 156 2.33 7.34 29.40
C HIS A 156 3.03 8.35 30.30
N PHE A 157 2.78 9.65 30.13
CA PHE A 157 3.54 10.70 30.82
C PHE A 157 3.30 10.78 32.35
N GLY A 158 2.27 10.14 32.88
CA GLY A 158 1.96 10.06 34.33
C GLY A 158 1.53 11.37 34.97
N ARG A 159 1.52 12.49 34.27
CA ARG A 159 1.02 13.81 34.69
C ARG A 159 0.57 14.60 33.47
N PHE A 160 -0.18 15.69 33.65
CA PHE A 160 -0.58 16.55 32.53
C PHE A 160 0.57 17.46 32.06
N PHE A 161 0.50 17.88 30.82
CA PHE A 161 1.44 18.86 30.25
C PHE A 161 1.18 20.22 30.87
N THR A 162 2.22 20.93 31.29
CA THR A 162 2.12 22.31 31.75
C THR A 162 1.69 23.21 30.62
N GLY A 163 0.75 24.10 30.87
CA GLY A 163 0.32 25.12 29.91
C GLY A 163 1.51 26.02 29.51
N LEU A 164 1.57 26.39 28.24
CA LEU A 164 2.46 27.46 27.79
C LEU A 164 2.00 28.79 28.41
N SER A 165 2.88 29.41 29.17
CA SER A 165 2.66 30.79 29.61
C SER A 165 2.96 31.75 28.46
N LEU A 166 1.95 32.38 27.89
CA LEU A 166 2.11 33.41 26.87
C LEU A 166 2.67 34.76 27.42
N ILE A 167 2.97 34.83 28.73
CA ILE A 167 3.46 36.04 29.39
C ILE A 167 4.97 36.22 29.24
N HIS A 168 5.67 35.19 28.75
CA HIS A 168 7.13 35.17 28.65
C HIS A 168 7.61 34.93 27.20
N ILE A 169 6.83 35.26 26.17
CA ILE A 169 7.26 35.33 24.78
C ILE A 169 7.63 36.77 24.47
#